data_4557a7088f208b33f1ba74293496b191
#
_entry.id   4557a7088f208b33f1ba74293496b191
#
_cell.length_a   1.000
_cell.length_b   1.000
_cell.length_c   1.000
_cell.angle_alpha   90.00
_cell.angle_beta   90.00
_cell.angle_gamma   90.00
#
_symmetry.space_group_name_H-M   'P 1'
#
loop_
_entity.id
_entity.type
_entity.pdbx_description
1 polymer ?
#
loop_
_entity_poly.entity_id
_entity_poly.type
_entity_poly.pdbx_seq_one_letter_code
_entity_poly.pdbx_strand_id
1 'polypeptide(L)'
;MTNQPPASGPLTTERSARLLTEAIAQVQRVIVGQEHMVEQLMVALLAKGHCLLEGVPGVAKTLAVRSFATVVGGEFARIQFTPDLVPSDIVGTRIYSASKEQFDIELGPVFVNFVLADEINRAPAKVQSAMLELMAEKQVSIAGKTYPAKKPFIVIATQNPIESEGVYPLPEAQRDRFLLKVDVPYPRGNEEFEILRRMSVTPPEPQTILNPDLVRQLQDQAQNVFVHNLVAEYIVRLVLATRTPAEFGMPDLVPVISIGCSPRATLGLVAASRALALIHGRDYVLPTNIQAVAKDVMSHRIVLGFDAVADNV
;
A
#
# COMPACT_ATOMS: atom_id res chain seq x y z
N MET A 1 21.94 -27.80 7.98
CA MET A 1 21.99 -27.66 6.51
C MET A 1 21.82 -26.19 6.22
N THR A 2 22.88 -25.51 5.83
CA THR A 2 22.97 -24.10 5.56
C THR A 2 22.20 -23.79 4.28
N ASN A 3 21.09 -23.05 4.43
CA ASN A 3 20.32 -22.54 3.31
C ASN A 3 21.11 -21.40 2.67
N GLN A 4 21.93 -21.67 1.65
CA GLN A 4 22.54 -20.66 0.82
C GLN A 4 21.44 -19.97 0.00
N PRO A 5 21.41 -18.62 -0.07
CA PRO A 5 20.53 -17.94 -0.99
C PRO A 5 20.86 -18.33 -2.44
N PRO A 6 19.85 -18.43 -3.33
CA PRO A 6 20.07 -18.88 -4.70
C PRO A 6 20.99 -17.96 -5.46
N ALA A 7 21.90 -18.59 -6.25
CA ALA A 7 23.01 -18.00 -6.98
C ALA A 7 22.76 -16.64 -7.65
N SER A 8 23.79 -15.80 -7.53
CA SER A 8 23.98 -14.45 -8.09
C SER A 8 24.07 -14.42 -9.64
N GLY A 9 22.95 -14.65 -10.32
CA GLY A 9 22.80 -14.34 -11.75
C GLY A 9 21.92 -13.07 -11.94
N PRO A 10 21.98 -12.40 -13.09
CA PRO A 10 21.16 -11.23 -13.37
C PRO A 10 19.68 -11.56 -13.23
N LEU A 11 18.89 -10.60 -12.70
CA LEU A 11 17.44 -10.72 -12.55
C LEU A 11 16.81 -10.65 -13.95
N THR A 12 16.50 -11.82 -14.54
CA THR A 12 15.64 -11.87 -15.73
C THR A 12 14.17 -11.71 -15.31
N THR A 13 13.33 -11.26 -16.24
CA THR A 13 11.88 -11.08 -15.99
C THR A 13 11.22 -12.36 -15.49
N GLU A 14 11.58 -13.52 -16.07
CA GLU A 14 11.05 -14.83 -15.63
C GLU A 14 11.48 -15.20 -14.21
N ARG A 15 12.75 -14.92 -13.87
CA ARG A 15 13.26 -15.16 -12.50
C ARG A 15 12.56 -14.27 -11.49
N SER A 16 12.37 -13.01 -11.82
CA SER A 16 11.65 -12.04 -10.98
C SER A 16 10.21 -12.48 -10.76
N ALA A 17 9.50 -12.86 -11.81
CA ALA A 17 8.13 -13.36 -11.71
C ALA A 17 8.02 -14.59 -10.81
N ARG A 18 8.94 -15.55 -10.94
CA ARG A 18 8.97 -16.74 -10.06
C ARG A 18 9.16 -16.37 -8.60
N LEU A 19 10.11 -15.49 -8.29
CA LEU A 19 10.35 -15.03 -6.92
C LEU A 19 9.14 -14.29 -6.33
N LEU A 20 8.51 -13.44 -7.13
CA LEU A 20 7.32 -12.67 -6.72
C LEU A 20 6.12 -13.59 -6.51
N THR A 21 5.89 -14.55 -7.40
CA THR A 21 4.83 -15.57 -7.26
C THR A 21 5.06 -16.43 -6.02
N GLU A 22 6.30 -16.86 -5.77
CA GLU A 22 6.65 -17.60 -4.57
C GLU A 22 6.43 -16.80 -3.30
N ALA A 23 6.82 -15.52 -3.30
CA ALA A 23 6.59 -14.61 -2.17
C ALA A 23 5.09 -14.42 -1.88
N ILE A 24 4.28 -14.19 -2.92
CA ILE A 24 2.82 -14.10 -2.78
C ILE A 24 2.25 -15.41 -2.22
N ALA A 25 2.66 -16.56 -2.77
CA ALA A 25 2.21 -17.87 -2.30
C ALA A 25 2.57 -18.15 -0.83
N GLN A 26 3.72 -17.68 -0.35
CA GLN A 26 4.08 -17.80 1.07
C GLN A 26 3.15 -17.01 1.99
N VAL A 27 2.73 -15.80 1.59
CA VAL A 27 1.73 -15.03 2.35
C VAL A 27 0.38 -15.76 2.35
N GLN A 28 -0.05 -16.29 1.20
CA GLN A 28 -1.31 -17.01 1.03
C GLN A 28 -1.36 -18.35 1.81
N ARG A 29 -0.23 -18.92 2.20
CA ARG A 29 -0.22 -20.06 3.13
C ARG A 29 -0.80 -19.71 4.49
N VAL A 30 -0.64 -18.47 4.93
CA VAL A 30 -1.15 -17.95 6.22
C VAL A 30 -2.52 -17.33 6.05
N ILE A 31 -2.70 -16.56 4.98
CA ILE A 31 -3.92 -15.77 4.71
C ILE A 31 -4.81 -16.52 3.73
N VAL A 32 -6.08 -16.63 4.07
CA VAL A 32 -7.10 -17.30 3.24
C VAL A 32 -8.08 -16.26 2.71
N GLY A 33 -8.43 -16.34 1.43
CA GLY A 33 -9.53 -15.55 0.83
C GLY A 33 -9.21 -14.07 0.60
N GLN A 34 -7.94 -13.67 0.61
CA GLN A 34 -7.51 -12.29 0.42
C GLN A 34 -6.43 -12.18 -0.68
N GLU A 35 -6.57 -12.97 -1.75
CA GLU A 35 -5.59 -13.05 -2.83
C GLU A 35 -5.34 -11.69 -3.47
N HIS A 36 -6.41 -10.93 -3.72
CA HIS A 36 -6.34 -9.58 -4.30
C HIS A 36 -5.54 -8.63 -3.41
N MET A 37 -5.85 -8.60 -2.10
CA MET A 37 -5.11 -7.75 -1.15
C MET A 37 -3.61 -8.08 -1.15
N VAL A 38 -3.24 -9.35 -1.12
CA VAL A 38 -1.83 -9.77 -1.10
C VAL A 38 -1.11 -9.39 -2.38
N GLU A 39 -1.75 -9.56 -3.55
CA GLU A 39 -1.21 -9.12 -4.84
C GLU A 39 -1.02 -7.60 -4.88
N GLN A 40 -2.03 -6.82 -4.43
CA GLN A 40 -1.95 -5.36 -4.42
C GLN A 40 -0.90 -4.83 -3.43
N LEU A 41 -0.64 -5.51 -2.32
CA LEU A 41 0.50 -5.17 -1.44
C LEU A 41 1.83 -5.34 -2.17
N MET A 42 1.98 -6.41 -2.97
CA MET A 42 3.19 -6.62 -3.79
C MET A 42 3.30 -5.56 -4.90
N VAL A 43 2.18 -5.21 -5.56
CA VAL A 43 2.13 -4.12 -6.55
C VAL A 43 2.56 -2.79 -5.91
N ALA A 44 2.02 -2.44 -4.73
CA ALA A 44 2.38 -1.23 -4.01
C ALA A 44 3.87 -1.17 -3.67
N LEU A 45 4.43 -2.29 -3.19
CA LEU A 45 5.85 -2.40 -2.85
C LEU A 45 6.73 -2.18 -4.08
N LEU A 46 6.45 -2.86 -5.19
CA LEU A 46 7.22 -2.77 -6.44
C LEU A 46 7.10 -1.39 -7.10
N ALA A 47 5.93 -0.78 -7.01
CA ALA A 47 5.66 0.57 -7.51
C ALA A 47 6.23 1.68 -6.61
N LYS A 48 6.92 1.34 -5.50
CA LYS A 48 7.44 2.30 -4.49
C LYS A 48 6.34 3.21 -3.92
N GLY A 49 5.09 2.71 -3.88
CA GLY A 49 3.90 3.41 -3.40
C GLY A 49 3.47 2.94 -2.00
N HIS A 50 2.43 3.56 -1.49
CA HIS A 50 1.81 3.24 -0.21
C HIS A 50 0.40 2.70 -0.44
N CYS A 51 -0.13 1.91 0.48
CA CYS A 51 -1.41 1.23 0.35
C CYS A 51 -2.35 1.59 1.51
N LEU A 52 -3.61 1.88 1.19
CA LEU A 52 -4.70 2.02 2.15
C LEU A 52 -5.59 0.77 2.05
N LEU A 53 -5.71 0.02 3.14
CA LEU A 53 -6.60 -1.14 3.25
C LEU A 53 -7.89 -0.71 3.97
N GLU A 54 -9.00 -0.76 3.26
CA GLU A 54 -10.31 -0.46 3.82
C GLU A 54 -11.12 -1.73 4.02
N GLY A 55 -11.66 -1.93 5.19
CA GLY A 55 -12.46 -3.12 5.50
C GLY A 55 -12.78 -3.22 6.97
N VAL A 56 -13.74 -4.07 7.27
CA VAL A 56 -14.23 -4.32 8.64
C VAL A 56 -13.14 -4.91 9.54
N PRO A 57 -13.27 -4.82 10.86
CA PRO A 57 -12.40 -5.52 11.80
C PRO A 57 -12.47 -7.05 11.60
N GLY A 58 -11.36 -7.74 11.90
CA GLY A 58 -11.34 -9.21 11.90
C GLY A 58 -11.05 -9.89 10.55
N VAL A 59 -10.90 -9.15 9.45
CA VAL A 59 -10.59 -9.72 8.11
C VAL A 59 -9.08 -9.92 7.86
N ALA A 60 -8.32 -10.12 8.91
CA ALA A 60 -6.88 -10.47 8.90
C ALA A 60 -5.92 -9.43 8.27
N LYS A 61 -6.32 -8.15 8.15
CA LYS A 61 -5.44 -7.08 7.60
C LYS A 61 -4.07 -7.03 8.26
N THR A 62 -4.04 -6.94 9.58
CA THR A 62 -2.79 -6.86 10.38
C THR A 62 -1.92 -8.11 10.21
N LEU A 63 -2.55 -9.31 10.20
CA LEU A 63 -1.84 -10.58 9.99
C LEU A 63 -1.25 -10.64 8.58
N ALA A 64 -1.99 -10.21 7.57
CA ALA A 64 -1.51 -10.19 6.18
C ALA A 64 -0.28 -9.28 6.02
N VAL A 65 -0.34 -8.06 6.56
CA VAL A 65 0.79 -7.11 6.46
C VAL A 65 2.02 -7.63 7.21
N ARG A 66 1.84 -8.23 8.38
CA ARG A 66 2.94 -8.83 9.15
C ARG A 66 3.56 -10.01 8.38
N SER A 67 2.73 -10.91 7.85
CA SER A 67 3.20 -12.06 7.03
C SER A 67 3.92 -11.57 5.77
N PHE A 68 3.39 -10.55 5.11
CA PHE A 68 4.02 -9.92 3.96
C PHE A 68 5.40 -9.34 4.29
N ALA A 69 5.53 -8.59 5.38
CA ALA A 69 6.82 -8.04 5.84
C ALA A 69 7.85 -9.16 6.14
N THR A 70 7.42 -10.26 6.76
CA THR A 70 8.26 -11.44 7.02
C THR A 70 8.76 -12.07 5.71
N VAL A 71 7.88 -12.27 4.74
CA VAL A 71 8.22 -12.86 3.43
C VAL A 71 9.20 -11.98 2.65
N VAL A 72 9.03 -10.68 2.72
CA VAL A 72 9.88 -9.69 2.04
C VAL A 72 11.21 -9.46 2.78
N GLY A 73 11.31 -9.83 4.05
CA GLY A 73 12.56 -9.82 4.82
C GLY A 73 13.02 -8.44 5.27
N GLY A 74 12.11 -7.51 5.47
CA GLY A 74 12.39 -6.17 5.97
C GLY A 74 12.00 -5.97 7.43
N GLU A 75 12.48 -4.89 8.04
CA GLU A 75 12.05 -4.48 9.38
C GLU A 75 10.60 -4.01 9.35
N PHE A 76 9.82 -4.42 10.35
CA PHE A 76 8.40 -4.14 10.47
C PHE A 76 8.07 -3.44 11.79
N ALA A 77 7.22 -2.42 11.74
CA ALA A 77 6.61 -1.81 12.90
C ALA A 77 5.10 -1.65 12.70
N ARG A 78 4.33 -1.95 13.74
CA ARG A 78 2.90 -1.64 13.83
C ARG A 78 2.71 -0.45 14.76
N ILE A 79 2.01 0.55 14.27
CA ILE A 79 1.61 1.73 15.03
C ILE A 79 0.08 1.71 15.08
N GLN A 80 -0.48 1.50 16.27
CA GLN A 80 -1.92 1.60 16.49
C GLN A 80 -2.26 3.07 16.65
N PHE A 81 -3.08 3.61 15.76
CA PHE A 81 -3.50 5.00 15.82
C PHE A 81 -4.64 5.16 16.82
N THR A 82 -4.48 6.10 17.76
CA THR A 82 -5.42 6.41 18.84
C THR A 82 -5.58 7.92 18.98
N PRO A 83 -6.67 8.41 19.61
CA PRO A 83 -6.93 9.84 19.75
C PRO A 83 -5.88 10.60 20.59
N ASP A 84 -5.13 9.92 21.43
CA ASP A 84 -4.12 10.49 22.32
C ASP A 84 -2.70 10.53 21.72
N LEU A 85 -2.48 9.91 20.54
CA LEU A 85 -1.20 9.95 19.87
C LEU A 85 -0.79 11.38 19.50
N VAL A 86 0.51 11.64 19.62
CA VAL A 86 1.16 12.87 19.14
C VAL A 86 2.20 12.56 18.06
N PRO A 87 2.55 13.52 17.17
CA PRO A 87 3.50 13.28 16.08
C PRO A 87 4.85 12.72 16.54
N SER A 88 5.35 13.12 17.70
CA SER A 88 6.61 12.63 18.30
C SER A 88 6.61 11.12 18.59
N ASP A 89 5.44 10.53 18.87
CA ASP A 89 5.32 9.09 19.13
C ASP A 89 5.58 8.27 17.87
N ILE A 90 5.38 8.88 16.69
CA ILE A 90 5.57 8.23 15.40
C ILE A 90 6.98 8.48 14.87
N VAL A 91 7.39 9.76 14.84
CA VAL A 91 8.64 10.17 14.19
C VAL A 91 9.83 10.19 15.15
N GLY A 92 9.57 10.24 16.46
CA GLY A 92 10.60 10.36 17.48
C GLY A 92 10.79 11.79 17.98
N THR A 93 11.64 11.94 18.96
CA THR A 93 11.81 13.20 19.67
C THR A 93 13.25 13.41 20.14
N ARG A 94 13.53 14.63 20.59
CA ARG A 94 14.76 14.97 21.25
C ARG A 94 14.60 14.82 22.76
N ILE A 95 15.42 13.98 23.37
CA ILE A 95 15.41 13.72 24.82
C ILE A 95 16.71 14.19 25.46
N TYR A 96 16.63 14.66 26.70
CA TYR A 96 17.81 14.98 27.48
C TYR A 96 18.33 13.73 28.20
N SER A 97 19.56 13.34 27.92
CA SER A 97 20.24 12.24 28.59
C SER A 97 21.01 12.79 29.80
N ALA A 98 20.48 12.59 31.00
CA ALA A 98 21.15 13.07 32.25
C ALA A 98 22.53 12.41 32.45
N SER A 99 22.71 11.17 31.98
CA SER A 99 24.00 10.45 32.11
C SER A 99 25.08 10.99 31.21
N LYS A 100 24.72 11.63 30.09
CA LYS A 100 25.67 12.21 29.12
C LYS A 100 25.69 13.75 29.16
N GLU A 101 24.80 14.36 29.95
CA GLU A 101 24.59 15.81 30.01
C GLU A 101 24.35 16.47 28.64
N GLN A 102 23.74 15.71 27.71
CA GLN A 102 23.47 16.15 26.34
C GLN A 102 22.08 15.72 25.85
N PHE A 103 21.66 16.37 24.79
CA PHE A 103 20.41 15.98 24.10
C PHE A 103 20.74 14.93 23.05
N ASP A 104 20.06 13.80 23.15
CA ASP A 104 20.07 12.73 22.14
C ASP A 104 18.77 12.74 21.34
N ILE A 105 18.78 12.16 20.14
CA ILE A 105 17.58 11.95 19.33
C ILE A 105 17.17 10.50 19.48
N GLU A 106 15.93 10.29 19.94
CA GLU A 106 15.27 9.00 19.93
C GLU A 106 14.38 8.92 18.67
N LEU A 107 14.74 8.01 17.76
CA LEU A 107 13.98 7.79 16.53
C LEU A 107 12.71 7.00 16.82
N GLY A 108 11.61 7.40 16.22
CA GLY A 108 10.32 6.74 16.37
C GLY A 108 10.19 5.46 15.55
N PRO A 109 9.07 4.74 15.71
CA PRO A 109 8.83 3.44 15.08
C PRO A 109 8.73 3.48 13.54
N VAL A 110 8.63 4.65 12.93
CA VAL A 110 8.56 4.79 11.46
C VAL A 110 9.87 4.52 10.74
N PHE A 111 11.00 4.43 11.44
CA PHE A 111 12.31 4.21 10.81
C PHE A 111 12.60 2.73 10.53
N VAL A 112 11.64 2.06 9.90
CA VAL A 112 11.67 0.67 9.43
C VAL A 112 11.31 0.60 7.94
N ASN A 113 11.39 -0.60 7.35
CA ASN A 113 11.01 -0.80 5.96
C ASN A 113 9.49 -0.84 5.75
N PHE A 114 8.77 -1.49 6.67
CA PHE A 114 7.33 -1.73 6.60
C PHE A 114 6.65 -1.12 7.82
N VAL A 115 5.85 -0.09 7.60
CA VAL A 115 5.04 0.53 8.65
C VAL A 115 3.58 0.15 8.43
N LEU A 116 2.97 -0.52 9.40
CA LEU A 116 1.52 -0.68 9.49
C LEU A 116 0.96 0.45 10.35
N ALA A 117 0.30 1.41 9.71
CA ALA A 117 -0.48 2.46 10.37
C ALA A 117 -1.91 1.95 10.59
N ASP A 118 -2.11 1.27 11.73
CA ASP A 118 -3.38 0.58 12.00
C ASP A 118 -4.42 1.57 12.53
N GLU A 119 -5.60 1.60 11.89
CA GLU A 119 -6.72 2.50 12.16
C GLU A 119 -6.33 4.00 12.06
N ILE A 120 -5.69 4.38 10.95
CA ILE A 120 -5.14 5.74 10.74
C ILE A 120 -6.17 6.86 10.96
N ASN A 121 -7.45 6.58 10.72
CA ASN A 121 -8.56 7.52 10.92
C ASN A 121 -8.94 7.74 12.40
N ARG A 122 -8.34 7.05 13.37
CA ARG A 122 -8.56 7.29 14.81
C ARG A 122 -7.67 8.37 15.41
N ALA A 123 -6.56 8.70 14.74
CA ALA A 123 -5.66 9.73 15.26
C ALA A 123 -6.05 11.13 14.82
N PRO A 124 -5.71 12.16 15.61
CA PRO A 124 -5.93 13.56 15.26
C PRO A 124 -5.23 13.94 13.95
N ALA A 125 -5.76 14.94 13.25
CA ALA A 125 -5.26 15.39 11.95
C ALA A 125 -3.76 15.73 11.93
N LYS A 126 -3.20 16.21 13.05
CA LYS A 126 -1.75 16.49 13.15
C LYS A 126 -0.89 15.24 13.03
N VAL A 127 -1.34 14.13 13.62
CA VAL A 127 -0.64 12.83 13.58
C VAL A 127 -0.75 12.22 12.19
N GLN A 128 -1.96 12.24 11.61
CA GLN A 128 -2.16 11.84 10.22
C GLN A 128 -1.26 12.62 9.27
N SER A 129 -1.18 13.96 9.43
CA SER A 129 -0.33 14.82 8.59
C SER A 129 1.15 14.47 8.71
N ALA A 130 1.66 14.17 9.89
CA ALA A 130 3.06 13.77 10.08
C ALA A 130 3.38 12.45 9.35
N MET A 131 2.48 11.45 9.42
CA MET A 131 2.64 10.20 8.67
C MET A 131 2.61 10.43 7.16
N LEU A 132 1.66 11.24 6.69
CA LEU A 132 1.50 11.53 5.26
C LEU A 132 2.63 12.40 4.70
N GLU A 133 3.24 13.26 5.51
CA GLU A 133 4.46 13.99 5.15
C GLU A 133 5.63 13.03 4.98
N LEU A 134 5.86 12.12 5.94
CA LEU A 134 6.87 11.08 5.82
C LEU A 134 6.69 10.23 4.55
N MET A 135 5.45 9.86 4.22
CA MET A 135 5.15 9.09 3.00
C MET A 135 5.56 9.87 1.73
N ALA A 136 5.31 11.16 1.68
CA ALA A 136 5.62 12.00 0.52
C ALA A 136 7.13 12.31 0.41
N GLU A 137 7.73 12.76 1.51
CA GLU A 137 9.12 13.24 1.54
C GLU A 137 10.15 12.13 1.72
N LYS A 138 9.73 10.96 2.22
CA LYS A 138 10.59 9.81 2.58
C LYS A 138 11.72 10.20 3.54
N GLN A 139 11.48 11.19 4.37
CA GLN A 139 12.36 11.71 5.40
C GLN A 139 11.57 12.46 6.47
N VAL A 140 12.19 12.63 7.62
CA VAL A 140 11.64 13.40 8.76
C VAL A 140 12.69 14.34 9.31
N SER A 141 12.28 15.54 9.72
CA SER A 141 13.16 16.49 10.41
C SER A 141 12.84 16.52 11.92
N ILE A 142 13.83 16.15 12.74
CA ILE A 142 13.73 16.15 14.20
C ILE A 142 14.77 17.10 14.75
N ALA A 143 14.35 18.13 15.48
CA ALA A 143 15.22 19.14 16.08
C ALA A 143 16.23 19.74 15.08
N GLY A 144 15.80 20.02 13.84
CA GLY A 144 16.62 20.64 12.79
C GLY A 144 17.55 19.67 12.03
N LYS A 145 17.54 18.38 12.35
CA LYS A 145 18.29 17.35 11.62
C LYS A 145 17.35 16.45 10.83
N THR A 146 17.67 16.19 9.57
CA THR A 146 16.86 15.35 8.67
C THR A 146 17.34 13.90 8.71
N TYR A 147 16.38 12.99 8.84
CA TYR A 147 16.57 11.55 8.89
C TYR A 147 15.80 10.90 7.73
N PRO A 148 16.47 10.23 6.80
CA PRO A 148 15.79 9.55 5.69
C PRO A 148 15.09 8.28 6.17
N ALA A 149 13.97 7.94 5.54
CA ALA A 149 13.33 6.64 5.71
C ALA A 149 14.22 5.50 5.16
N LYS A 150 14.09 4.30 5.72
CA LYS A 150 14.79 3.11 5.20
C LYS A 150 14.32 2.77 3.78
N LYS A 151 15.18 2.09 3.03
CA LYS A 151 14.84 1.64 1.67
C LYS A 151 14.91 0.11 1.58
N PRO A 152 13.89 -0.56 1.04
CA PRO A 152 12.59 -0.03 0.59
C PRO A 152 11.77 0.53 1.75
N PHE A 153 10.85 1.47 1.50
CA PHE A 153 9.95 2.03 2.49
C PHE A 153 8.52 1.99 1.98
N ILE A 154 7.65 1.35 2.75
CA ILE A 154 6.21 1.31 2.47
C ILE A 154 5.41 1.53 3.74
N VAL A 155 4.41 2.37 3.65
CA VAL A 155 3.35 2.51 4.66
C VAL A 155 2.11 1.80 4.13
N ILE A 156 1.58 0.92 4.96
CA ILE A 156 0.30 0.26 4.75
C ILE A 156 -0.60 0.76 5.87
N ALA A 157 -1.59 1.58 5.50
CA ALA A 157 -2.56 2.10 6.45
C ALA A 157 -3.82 1.24 6.43
N THR A 158 -4.47 1.07 7.58
CA THR A 158 -5.80 0.47 7.65
C THR A 158 -6.84 1.50 8.04
N GLN A 159 -8.05 1.33 7.53
CA GLN A 159 -9.21 2.12 7.89
C GLN A 159 -10.42 1.21 8.06
N ASN A 160 -11.23 1.50 9.08
CA ASN A 160 -12.52 0.84 9.27
C ASN A 160 -13.63 1.79 8.76
N PRO A 161 -14.39 1.43 7.71
CA PRO A 161 -15.42 2.30 7.16
C PRO A 161 -16.69 2.37 8.01
N ILE A 162 -16.91 1.43 8.95
CA ILE A 162 -18.13 1.34 9.74
C ILE A 162 -18.07 2.19 11.00
N GLU A 163 -16.89 2.46 11.53
CA GLU A 163 -16.74 3.28 12.73
C GLU A 163 -16.98 4.75 12.41
N SER A 164 -17.96 5.35 13.09
CA SER A 164 -18.32 6.77 12.98
C SER A 164 -17.95 7.59 14.20
N GLU A 165 -17.83 6.96 15.38
CA GLU A 165 -17.49 7.65 16.63
C GLU A 165 -15.98 7.70 16.85
N GLY A 166 -15.47 8.88 17.21
CA GLY A 166 -14.04 9.07 17.50
C GLY A 166 -13.10 8.93 16.31
N VAL A 167 -13.62 9.10 15.10
CA VAL A 167 -12.83 9.03 13.86
C VAL A 167 -12.64 10.40 13.23
N TYR A 168 -11.46 10.60 12.66
CA TYR A 168 -11.07 11.77 11.87
C TYR A 168 -10.86 11.33 10.43
N PRO A 169 -11.86 11.52 9.53
CA PRO A 169 -11.74 11.05 8.15
C PRO A 169 -10.53 11.69 7.46
N LEU A 170 -9.83 10.90 6.66
CA LEU A 170 -8.75 11.40 5.83
C LEU A 170 -9.32 12.32 4.74
N PRO A 171 -8.90 13.60 4.65
CA PRO A 171 -9.27 14.47 3.54
C PRO A 171 -8.85 13.90 2.19
N GLU A 172 -9.57 14.25 1.11
CA GLU A 172 -9.31 13.75 -0.24
C GLU A 172 -7.85 13.97 -0.68
N ALA A 173 -7.30 15.17 -0.43
CA ALA A 173 -5.91 15.50 -0.75
C ALA A 173 -4.88 14.63 0.00
N GLN A 174 -5.27 14.07 1.14
CA GLN A 174 -4.44 13.16 1.91
C GLN A 174 -4.58 11.73 1.41
N ARG A 175 -5.79 11.29 1.06
CA ARG A 175 -6.03 9.97 0.44
C ARG A 175 -5.31 9.83 -0.90
N ASP A 176 -5.20 10.90 -1.69
CA ASP A 176 -4.48 10.93 -2.97
C ASP A 176 -2.98 10.62 -2.87
N ARG A 177 -2.40 10.60 -1.65
CA ARG A 177 -1.00 10.19 -1.42
C ARG A 177 -0.79 8.68 -1.40
N PHE A 178 -1.85 7.90 -1.15
CA PHE A 178 -1.79 6.45 -1.29
C PHE A 178 -1.82 6.08 -2.78
N LEU A 179 -0.96 5.14 -3.18
CA LEU A 179 -0.97 4.61 -4.55
C LEU A 179 -2.24 3.81 -4.80
N LEU A 180 -2.56 2.93 -3.86
CA LEU A 180 -3.69 2.02 -3.94
C LEU A 180 -4.59 2.18 -2.71
N LYS A 181 -5.90 2.11 -2.93
CA LYS A 181 -6.92 1.82 -1.92
C LYS A 181 -7.52 0.45 -2.25
N VAL A 182 -7.36 -0.49 -1.34
CA VAL A 182 -7.82 -1.87 -1.52
C VAL A 182 -8.95 -2.15 -0.55
N ASP A 183 -10.11 -2.52 -1.11
CA ASP A 183 -11.25 -2.97 -0.31
C ASP A 183 -11.01 -4.41 0.14
N VAL A 184 -11.12 -4.67 1.45
CA VAL A 184 -10.90 -5.97 2.06
C VAL A 184 -12.25 -6.52 2.54
N PRO A 185 -12.91 -7.37 1.74
CA PRO A 185 -14.22 -7.92 2.07
C PRO A 185 -14.15 -9.00 3.16
N TYR A 186 -15.31 -9.41 3.66
CA TYR A 186 -15.40 -10.64 4.43
C TYR A 186 -15.00 -11.84 3.58
N PRO A 187 -14.37 -12.87 4.20
CA PRO A 187 -14.13 -14.13 3.51
C PRO A 187 -15.44 -14.80 3.14
N ARG A 188 -15.42 -15.58 2.06
CA ARG A 188 -16.57 -16.37 1.63
C ARG A 188 -16.75 -17.60 2.54
N GLY A 189 -17.92 -18.23 2.52
CA GLY A 189 -18.21 -19.33 3.44
C GLY A 189 -17.25 -20.53 3.32
N ASN A 190 -16.78 -20.86 2.13
CA ASN A 190 -15.74 -21.88 1.92
C ASN A 190 -14.36 -21.45 2.45
N GLU A 191 -14.05 -20.17 2.40
CA GLU A 191 -12.80 -19.59 2.92
C GLU A 191 -12.85 -19.54 4.45
N GLU A 192 -13.99 -19.19 5.07
CA GLU A 192 -14.18 -19.25 6.52
C GLU A 192 -13.95 -20.66 7.07
N PHE A 193 -14.44 -21.68 6.36
CA PHE A 193 -14.22 -23.06 6.73
C PHE A 193 -12.72 -23.43 6.69
N GLU A 194 -12.01 -22.95 5.67
CA GLU A 194 -10.57 -23.16 5.57
C GLU A 194 -9.79 -22.38 6.66
N ILE A 195 -10.24 -21.17 7.00
CA ILE A 195 -9.70 -20.38 8.13
C ILE A 195 -9.85 -21.18 9.43
N LEU A 196 -11.06 -21.70 9.71
CA LEU A 196 -11.30 -22.52 10.89
C LEU A 196 -10.35 -23.72 10.93
N ARG A 197 -10.19 -24.43 9.82
CA ARG A 197 -9.34 -25.61 9.73
C ARG A 197 -7.86 -25.28 9.95
N ARG A 198 -7.35 -24.18 9.40
CA ARG A 198 -5.94 -23.77 9.54
C ARG A 198 -5.63 -23.19 10.92
N MET A 199 -6.56 -22.43 11.50
CA MET A 199 -6.34 -21.74 12.76
C MET A 199 -6.66 -22.59 14.00
N SER A 200 -7.35 -23.74 13.84
CA SER A 200 -7.60 -24.69 14.93
C SER A 200 -6.39 -25.58 15.27
N VAL A 201 -5.34 -25.51 14.48
CA VAL A 201 -4.03 -26.15 14.72
C VAL A 201 -2.96 -25.06 14.78
N THR A 202 -1.69 -25.43 14.97
CA THR A 202 -0.58 -24.47 14.92
C THR A 202 -0.57 -23.77 13.55
N PRO A 203 -0.82 -22.44 13.49
CA PRO A 203 -0.86 -21.73 12.22
C PRO A 203 0.47 -21.82 11.48
N PRO A 204 0.46 -21.93 10.15
CA PRO A 204 1.70 -21.97 9.38
C PRO A 204 2.42 -20.62 9.48
N GLU A 205 3.75 -20.66 9.66
CA GLU A 205 4.59 -19.47 9.61
C GLU A 205 5.11 -19.25 8.19
N PRO A 206 5.07 -17.99 7.68
CA PRO A 206 5.60 -17.68 6.36
C PRO A 206 7.13 -17.67 6.38
N GLN A 207 7.75 -18.18 5.32
CA GLN A 207 9.20 -18.14 5.14
C GLN A 207 9.63 -16.86 4.43
N THR A 208 10.79 -16.34 4.79
CA THR A 208 11.42 -15.21 4.09
C THR A 208 11.90 -15.67 2.71
N ILE A 209 11.41 -15.03 1.66
CA ILE A 209 11.77 -15.32 0.26
C ILE A 209 12.64 -14.21 -0.33
N LEU A 210 12.39 -12.96 0.05
CA LEU A 210 13.09 -11.78 -0.45
C LEU A 210 13.99 -11.18 0.64
N ASN A 211 14.69 -10.12 0.28
CA ASN A 211 15.41 -9.26 1.20
C ASN A 211 15.37 -7.82 0.68
N PRO A 212 15.71 -6.79 1.48
CA PRO A 212 15.62 -5.39 1.07
C PRO A 212 16.41 -5.06 -0.21
N ASP A 213 17.57 -5.68 -0.43
CA ASP A 213 18.39 -5.42 -1.61
C ASP A 213 17.77 -6.00 -2.88
N LEU A 214 17.25 -7.22 -2.80
CA LEU A 214 16.53 -7.85 -3.90
C LEU A 214 15.24 -7.10 -4.23
N VAL A 215 14.50 -6.62 -3.21
CA VAL A 215 13.32 -5.80 -3.43
C VAL A 215 13.66 -4.52 -4.19
N ARG A 216 14.76 -3.83 -3.86
CA ARG A 216 15.20 -2.65 -4.61
C ARG A 216 15.50 -2.96 -6.08
N GLN A 217 16.16 -4.10 -6.36
CA GLN A 217 16.40 -4.53 -7.75
C GLN A 217 15.09 -4.82 -8.49
N LEU A 218 14.13 -5.49 -7.84
CA LEU A 218 12.80 -5.74 -8.40
C LEU A 218 12.01 -4.45 -8.64
N GLN A 219 12.12 -3.47 -7.74
CA GLN A 219 11.54 -2.14 -7.90
C GLN A 219 12.10 -1.41 -9.12
N ASP A 220 13.42 -1.47 -9.31
CA ASP A 220 14.08 -0.83 -10.45
C ASP A 220 13.73 -1.56 -11.76
N GLN A 221 13.61 -2.88 -11.73
CA GLN A 221 13.12 -3.65 -12.88
C GLN A 221 11.67 -3.31 -13.21
N ALA A 222 10.78 -3.21 -12.22
CA ALA A 222 9.39 -2.81 -12.44
C ALA A 222 9.29 -1.42 -13.09
N GLN A 223 10.11 -0.45 -12.66
CA GLN A 223 10.16 0.88 -13.28
C GLN A 223 10.57 0.87 -14.76
N ASN A 224 11.34 -0.12 -15.18
CA ASN A 224 11.82 -0.27 -16.55
C ASN A 224 10.90 -1.10 -17.45
N VAL A 225 9.79 -1.65 -16.93
CA VAL A 225 8.78 -2.33 -17.75
C VAL A 225 8.24 -1.36 -18.80
N PHE A 226 8.25 -1.79 -20.06
CA PHE A 226 7.88 -0.94 -21.20
C PHE A 226 6.38 -0.62 -21.22
N VAL A 227 6.05 0.63 -21.53
CA VAL A 227 4.68 1.10 -21.77
C VAL A 227 4.58 1.68 -23.16
N HIS A 228 3.84 1.03 -24.04
CA HIS A 228 3.63 1.52 -25.40
C HIS A 228 2.80 2.81 -25.39
N ASN A 229 3.03 3.73 -26.34
CA ASN A 229 2.32 5.01 -26.41
C ASN A 229 0.78 4.87 -26.43
N LEU A 230 0.24 3.92 -27.17
CA LEU A 230 -1.21 3.65 -27.21
C LEU A 230 -1.76 3.22 -25.82
N VAL A 231 -0.95 2.51 -25.04
CA VAL A 231 -1.31 2.12 -23.65
C VAL A 231 -1.24 3.34 -22.74
N ALA A 232 -0.25 4.20 -22.92
CA ALA A 232 -0.15 5.46 -22.18
C ALA A 232 -1.33 6.41 -22.50
N GLU A 233 -1.73 6.51 -23.78
CA GLU A 233 -2.91 7.25 -24.20
C GLU A 233 -4.19 6.68 -23.59
N TYR A 234 -4.33 5.35 -23.54
CA TYR A 234 -5.46 4.70 -22.86
C TYR A 234 -5.54 5.08 -21.39
N ILE A 235 -4.42 5.08 -20.66
CA ILE A 235 -4.37 5.53 -19.26
C ILE A 235 -4.82 6.98 -19.12
N VAL A 236 -4.31 7.88 -19.97
CA VAL A 236 -4.69 9.31 -19.96
C VAL A 236 -6.18 9.47 -20.21
N ARG A 237 -6.74 8.75 -21.20
CA ARG A 237 -8.16 8.78 -21.51
C ARG A 237 -9.04 8.29 -20.36
N LEU A 238 -8.64 7.23 -19.65
CA LEU A 238 -9.33 6.75 -18.46
C LEU A 238 -9.42 7.84 -17.38
N VAL A 239 -8.31 8.53 -17.11
CA VAL A 239 -8.27 9.58 -16.11
C VAL A 239 -9.08 10.81 -16.56
N LEU A 240 -8.97 11.23 -17.82
CA LEU A 240 -9.77 12.32 -18.38
C LEU A 240 -11.26 12.02 -18.35
N ALA A 241 -11.67 10.78 -18.62
CA ALA A 241 -13.08 10.37 -18.55
C ALA A 241 -13.70 10.60 -17.16
N THR A 242 -12.92 10.60 -16.08
CA THR A 242 -13.43 10.94 -14.74
C THR A 242 -13.61 12.44 -14.54
N ARG A 243 -12.99 13.30 -15.37
CA ARG A 243 -13.07 14.79 -15.27
C ARG A 243 -14.13 15.38 -16.20
N THR A 244 -14.25 14.82 -17.40
CA THR A 244 -15.18 15.26 -18.44
C THR A 244 -15.96 14.07 -18.99
N PRO A 245 -16.76 13.36 -18.17
CA PRO A 245 -17.39 12.09 -18.59
C PRO A 245 -18.28 12.22 -19.82
N ALA A 246 -18.94 13.37 -20.01
CA ALA A 246 -19.79 13.62 -21.18
C ALA A 246 -19.01 13.53 -22.51
N GLU A 247 -17.77 14.01 -22.56
CA GLU A 247 -16.89 13.94 -23.73
C GLU A 247 -16.49 12.51 -24.10
N PHE A 248 -16.62 11.59 -23.13
CA PHE A 248 -16.33 10.15 -23.29
C PHE A 248 -17.59 9.30 -23.43
N GLY A 249 -18.75 9.92 -23.73
CA GLY A 249 -20.01 9.22 -23.94
C GLY A 249 -20.70 8.71 -22.66
N MET A 250 -20.37 9.29 -21.51
CA MET A 250 -20.94 8.95 -20.20
C MET A 250 -21.61 10.18 -19.54
N PRO A 251 -22.62 10.82 -20.17
CA PRO A 251 -23.25 12.02 -19.62
C PRO A 251 -23.93 11.79 -18.28
N ASP A 252 -24.39 10.56 -18.01
CA ASP A 252 -25.05 10.18 -16.76
C ASP A 252 -24.11 10.25 -15.54
N LEU A 253 -22.78 10.24 -15.75
CA LEU A 253 -21.81 10.40 -14.68
C LEU A 253 -21.50 11.87 -14.33
N VAL A 254 -21.96 12.84 -15.14
CA VAL A 254 -21.72 14.26 -14.86
C VAL A 254 -22.29 14.71 -13.51
N PRO A 255 -23.53 14.38 -13.13
CA PRO A 255 -24.07 14.72 -11.82
C PRO A 255 -23.48 13.86 -10.68
N VAL A 256 -22.89 12.69 -11.01
CA VAL A 256 -22.37 11.73 -10.03
C VAL A 256 -20.96 12.12 -9.57
N ILE A 257 -20.10 12.59 -10.48
CA ILE A 257 -18.70 12.91 -10.18
C ILE A 257 -18.56 14.42 -9.94
N SER A 258 -18.28 14.80 -8.70
CA SER A 258 -17.97 16.19 -8.33
C SER A 258 -16.54 16.57 -8.69
N ILE A 259 -15.57 15.70 -8.39
CA ILE A 259 -14.16 15.89 -8.71
C ILE A 259 -13.59 14.58 -9.28
N GLY A 260 -13.05 14.65 -10.50
CA GLY A 260 -12.36 13.54 -11.13
C GLY A 260 -10.90 13.36 -10.63
N CYS A 261 -10.28 12.30 -11.05
CA CYS A 261 -8.92 11.92 -10.64
C CYS A 261 -7.87 12.98 -10.96
N SER A 262 -6.93 13.19 -10.03
CA SER A 262 -5.74 14.04 -10.23
C SER A 262 -4.72 13.39 -11.19
N PRO A 263 -3.69 14.13 -11.67
CA PRO A 263 -2.59 13.53 -12.44
C PRO A 263 -1.82 12.43 -11.70
N ARG A 264 -1.93 12.36 -10.37
CA ARG A 264 -1.38 11.25 -9.58
C ARG A 264 -2.01 9.91 -9.95
N ALA A 265 -3.27 9.89 -10.36
CA ALA A 265 -3.91 8.67 -10.86
C ALA A 265 -3.23 8.18 -12.15
N THR A 266 -2.90 9.07 -13.10
CA THR A 266 -2.17 8.72 -14.32
C THR A 266 -0.82 8.07 -14.00
N LEU A 267 -0.04 8.71 -13.13
CA LEU A 267 1.26 8.18 -12.69
C LEU A 267 1.10 6.87 -11.89
N GLY A 268 0.07 6.80 -11.06
CA GLY A 268 -0.26 5.60 -10.27
C GLY A 268 -0.63 4.41 -11.14
N LEU A 269 -1.46 4.62 -12.17
CA LEU A 269 -1.83 3.58 -13.13
C LEU A 269 -0.62 3.05 -13.88
N VAL A 270 0.30 3.92 -14.32
CA VAL A 270 1.55 3.51 -14.98
C VAL A 270 2.39 2.68 -14.02
N ALA A 271 2.61 3.14 -12.79
CA ALA A 271 3.48 2.47 -11.82
C ALA A 271 2.90 1.11 -11.39
N ALA A 272 1.60 1.05 -11.08
CA ALA A 272 0.93 -0.17 -10.66
C ALA A 272 0.85 -1.20 -11.78
N SER A 273 0.52 -0.78 -13.02
CA SER A 273 0.46 -1.69 -14.17
C SER A 273 1.83 -2.27 -14.54
N ARG A 274 2.90 -1.49 -14.42
CA ARG A 274 4.28 -1.97 -14.60
C ARG A 274 4.64 -3.03 -13.57
N ALA A 275 4.33 -2.78 -12.31
CA ALA A 275 4.54 -3.73 -11.22
C ALA A 275 3.77 -5.04 -11.45
N LEU A 276 2.48 -4.94 -11.81
CA LEU A 276 1.64 -6.10 -12.10
C LEU A 276 2.13 -6.87 -13.34
N ALA A 277 2.59 -6.18 -14.38
CA ALA A 277 3.17 -6.83 -15.55
C ALA A 277 4.42 -7.66 -15.19
N LEU A 278 5.31 -7.12 -14.33
CA LEU A 278 6.48 -7.85 -13.83
C LEU A 278 6.10 -9.08 -13.01
N ILE A 279 5.09 -8.97 -12.12
CA ILE A 279 4.57 -10.12 -11.34
C ILE A 279 4.10 -11.22 -12.30
N HIS A 280 3.46 -10.85 -13.42
CA HIS A 280 2.98 -11.76 -14.45
C HIS A 280 4.06 -12.18 -15.48
N GLY A 281 5.34 -11.90 -15.22
CA GLY A 281 6.46 -12.33 -16.06
C GLY A 281 6.57 -11.59 -17.40
N ARG A 282 6.08 -10.35 -17.49
CA ARG A 282 6.13 -9.53 -18.69
C ARG A 282 7.02 -8.30 -18.49
N ASP A 283 7.76 -7.94 -19.51
CA ASP A 283 8.59 -6.73 -19.61
C ASP A 283 7.86 -5.57 -20.32
N TYR A 284 6.55 -5.73 -20.59
CA TYR A 284 5.66 -4.72 -21.16
C TYR A 284 4.27 -4.75 -20.53
N VAL A 285 3.61 -3.59 -20.53
CA VAL A 285 2.26 -3.41 -19.97
C VAL A 285 1.20 -3.71 -21.03
N LEU A 286 0.19 -4.50 -20.65
CA LEU A 286 -1.02 -4.74 -21.44
C LEU A 286 -2.20 -3.90 -20.88
N PRO A 287 -3.23 -3.58 -21.70
CA PRO A 287 -4.45 -2.94 -21.21
C PRO A 287 -5.13 -3.67 -20.05
N THR A 288 -5.04 -5.01 -20.02
CA THR A 288 -5.56 -5.84 -18.93
C THR A 288 -4.85 -5.59 -17.59
N ASN A 289 -3.57 -5.22 -17.58
CA ASN A 289 -2.87 -4.83 -16.35
C ASN A 289 -3.43 -3.53 -15.79
N ILE A 290 -3.78 -2.57 -16.67
CA ILE A 290 -4.39 -1.30 -16.28
C ILE A 290 -5.78 -1.54 -15.68
N GLN A 291 -6.61 -2.34 -16.36
CA GLN A 291 -7.97 -2.70 -15.92
C GLN A 291 -7.95 -3.36 -14.54
N ALA A 292 -6.98 -4.25 -14.29
CA ALA A 292 -6.85 -4.98 -13.03
C ALA A 292 -6.52 -4.06 -11.83
N VAL A 293 -5.79 -2.96 -12.04
CA VAL A 293 -5.40 -2.03 -10.96
C VAL A 293 -6.24 -0.75 -10.95
N ALA A 294 -7.08 -0.53 -11.95
CA ALA A 294 -7.78 0.75 -12.15
C ALA A 294 -8.65 1.12 -10.94
N LYS A 295 -9.46 0.18 -10.42
CA LYS A 295 -10.30 0.41 -9.26
C LYS A 295 -9.46 0.85 -8.06
N ASP A 296 -8.42 0.11 -7.74
CA ASP A 296 -7.59 0.36 -6.54
C ASP A 296 -6.78 1.65 -6.64
N VAL A 297 -6.40 2.07 -7.86
CA VAL A 297 -5.70 3.33 -8.09
C VAL A 297 -6.66 4.52 -8.11
N MET A 298 -7.86 4.39 -8.64
CA MET A 298 -8.74 5.52 -8.98
C MET A 298 -9.85 5.77 -7.97
N SER A 299 -10.40 4.73 -7.31
CA SER A 299 -11.61 4.85 -6.49
C SER A 299 -11.52 5.92 -5.38
N HIS A 300 -10.40 6.00 -4.70
CA HIS A 300 -10.17 6.97 -3.61
C HIS A 300 -9.81 8.38 -4.08
N ARG A 301 -9.71 8.59 -5.40
CA ARG A 301 -9.36 9.86 -6.06
C ARG A 301 -10.55 10.51 -6.76
N ILE A 302 -11.67 9.79 -6.84
CA ILE A 302 -12.94 10.31 -7.36
C ILE A 302 -13.77 10.79 -6.18
N VAL A 303 -14.25 12.03 -6.25
CA VAL A 303 -15.16 12.60 -5.25
C VAL A 303 -16.55 12.61 -5.86
N LEU A 304 -17.48 11.96 -5.19
CA LEU A 304 -18.87 11.91 -5.61
C LEU A 304 -19.61 13.21 -5.27
N GLY A 305 -20.60 13.54 -6.05
CA GLY A 305 -21.55 14.60 -5.76
C GLY A 305 -22.42 14.29 -4.55
N PHE A 306 -22.98 15.30 -3.93
CA PHE A 306 -23.80 15.15 -2.73
C PHE A 306 -25.01 14.21 -2.96
N ASP A 307 -25.71 14.38 -4.08
CA ASP A 307 -26.88 13.58 -4.41
C ASP A 307 -26.50 12.10 -4.64
N ALA A 308 -25.39 11.86 -5.32
CA ALA A 308 -24.89 10.50 -5.56
C ALA A 308 -24.52 9.77 -4.24
N VAL A 309 -23.96 10.49 -3.27
CA VAL A 309 -23.67 9.94 -1.93
C VAL A 309 -24.96 9.64 -1.18
N ALA A 310 -25.97 10.51 -1.28
CA ALA A 310 -27.27 10.34 -0.64
C ALA A 310 -28.03 9.13 -1.22
N ASP A 311 -27.89 8.88 -2.52
CA ASP A 311 -28.54 7.79 -3.25
C ASP A 311 -27.76 6.46 -3.19
N ASN A 312 -26.65 6.40 -2.45
CA ASN A 312 -25.75 5.24 -2.33
C ASN A 312 -25.23 4.72 -3.69
N VAL A 313 -24.88 5.63 -4.59
CA VAL A 313 -24.27 5.30 -5.89
C VAL A 313 -22.79 4.88 -5.72
#